data_f98e28e43bf0c2f40ca686a706b57a88
#
_entry.id   f98e28e43bf0c2f40ca686a706b57a88
#
_cell.length_a   1.000
_cell.length_b   1.000
_cell.length_c   1.000
_cell.angle_alpha   90.00
_cell.angle_beta   90.00
_cell.angle_gamma   90.00
#
_symmetry.space_group_name_H-M   'P 1'
#
loop_
_entity.id
_entity.type
_entity.pdbx_description
1 polymer ?
#
loop_
_entity_poly.entity_id
_entity_poly.type
_entity_poly.pdbx_seq_one_letter_code
_entity_poly.pdbx_strand_id
1 'polypeptide(L)'
;MAYCKNCGSPLNEGSEFCSQCGTPQHQDDNESYTEQSRKDKLFNVPKKAWRIIIPVAVLLLLCFTNPSKTKHVEAIHTELMKALEQQGGSEATVYASLGAGIIDKVLVSKLDVSNYFIFSVGSLQNGTKSKVVSFGILGHVFTSGINKDAFSDLKKKNKTLGL
;
A
#
# COMPACT_ATOMS: atom_id res chain seq x y z
N MET A 1 2.31 -41.93 -48.90
CA MET A 1 1.41 -41.38 -49.93
C MET A 1 0.32 -40.59 -49.18
N ALA A 2 0.20 -39.29 -49.42
CA ALA A 2 -0.84 -38.45 -48.89
C ALA A 2 -2.05 -38.41 -49.81
N TYR A 3 -3.25 -38.23 -49.26
CA TYR A 3 -4.50 -38.12 -50.02
C TYR A 3 -5.17 -36.77 -49.75
N CYS A 4 -5.80 -36.21 -50.76
CA CYS A 4 -6.53 -34.96 -50.64
C CYS A 4 -7.71 -35.09 -49.68
N LYS A 5 -7.78 -34.21 -48.67
CA LYS A 5 -8.84 -34.22 -47.65
C LYS A 5 -10.23 -33.90 -48.22
N ASN A 6 -10.32 -33.27 -49.38
CA ASN A 6 -11.60 -32.90 -50.00
C ASN A 6 -12.10 -33.92 -51.02
N CYS A 7 -11.25 -34.46 -51.91
CA CYS A 7 -11.67 -35.36 -52.97
C CYS A 7 -11.10 -36.78 -52.88
N GLY A 8 -10.21 -37.08 -51.95
CA GLY A 8 -9.62 -38.41 -51.77
C GLY A 8 -8.56 -38.80 -52.78
N SER A 9 -8.20 -37.92 -53.75
CA SER A 9 -7.19 -38.22 -54.77
C SER A 9 -5.78 -38.28 -54.18
N PRO A 10 -4.89 -39.15 -54.70
CA PRO A 10 -3.51 -39.22 -54.23
C PRO A 10 -2.78 -37.90 -54.56
N LEU A 11 -2.04 -37.41 -53.59
CA LEU A 11 -1.25 -36.19 -53.66
C LEU A 11 0.21 -36.53 -53.91
N ASN A 12 0.87 -35.74 -54.75
CA ASN A 12 2.33 -35.76 -54.88
C ASN A 12 2.96 -35.11 -53.62
N GLU A 13 4.08 -35.66 -53.20
CA GLU A 13 4.82 -35.13 -52.07
C GLU A 13 5.25 -33.67 -52.33
N GLY A 14 4.87 -32.74 -51.44
CA GLY A 14 5.20 -31.32 -51.55
C GLY A 14 4.23 -30.48 -52.39
N SER A 15 3.10 -31.03 -52.88
CA SER A 15 2.12 -30.25 -53.60
C SER A 15 1.28 -29.37 -52.66
N GLU A 16 1.29 -28.06 -52.95
CA GLU A 16 0.52 -27.07 -52.18
C GLU A 16 -0.98 -27.13 -52.45
N PHE A 17 -1.36 -27.65 -53.62
CA PHE A 17 -2.75 -27.75 -54.09
C PHE A 17 -3.03 -29.13 -54.68
N CYS A 18 -4.24 -29.61 -54.48
CA CYS A 18 -4.69 -30.85 -55.13
C CYS A 18 -4.87 -30.61 -56.67
N SER A 19 -4.20 -31.42 -57.50
CA SER A 19 -4.29 -31.33 -58.94
C SER A 19 -5.66 -31.69 -59.53
N GLN A 20 -6.50 -32.42 -58.78
CA GLN A 20 -7.82 -32.85 -59.17
C GLN A 20 -8.93 -31.88 -58.80
N CYS A 21 -8.88 -31.24 -57.63
CA CYS A 21 -9.95 -30.37 -57.13
C CYS A 21 -9.51 -28.96 -56.77
N GLY A 22 -8.21 -28.63 -56.93
CA GLY A 22 -7.68 -27.30 -56.59
C GLY A 22 -7.64 -26.93 -55.10
N THR A 23 -8.01 -27.85 -54.23
CA THR A 23 -8.05 -27.55 -52.77
C THR A 23 -6.63 -27.38 -52.24
N PRO A 24 -6.31 -26.30 -51.52
CA PRO A 24 -5.02 -26.12 -50.86
C PRO A 24 -4.82 -27.18 -49.78
N GLN A 25 -3.62 -27.77 -49.73
CA GLN A 25 -3.27 -28.87 -48.83
C GLN A 25 -2.40 -28.43 -47.67
N HIS A 26 -2.05 -27.13 -47.62
CA HIS A 26 -1.41 -26.61 -46.42
C HIS A 26 -2.34 -26.70 -45.21
N GLN A 27 -1.93 -27.44 -44.24
CA GLN A 27 -2.52 -27.38 -42.91
C GLN A 27 -2.15 -26.03 -42.33
N ASP A 28 -3.15 -25.22 -42.02
CA ASP A 28 -3.02 -24.05 -41.17
C ASP A 28 -2.81 -24.50 -39.72
N ASP A 29 -1.66 -25.10 -39.45
CA ASP A 29 -1.23 -25.40 -38.08
C ASP A 29 -0.72 -24.13 -37.38
N ASN A 30 -1.03 -22.93 -37.93
CA ASN A 30 -0.39 -21.70 -37.47
C ASN A 30 -1.31 -20.70 -36.76
N GLU A 31 -2.60 -20.99 -36.56
CA GLU A 31 -3.46 -20.06 -35.82
C GLU A 31 -3.45 -20.22 -34.28
N SER A 32 -2.95 -21.35 -33.77
CA SER A 32 -2.91 -21.58 -32.32
C SER A 32 -1.64 -21.04 -31.65
N TYR A 33 -0.56 -20.79 -32.36
CA TYR A 33 0.74 -20.41 -31.78
C TYR A 33 0.95 -18.91 -31.57
N THR A 34 0.15 -18.05 -32.23
CA THR A 34 0.40 -16.60 -32.17
C THR A 34 -0.17 -15.91 -30.96
N GLU A 35 -1.28 -16.41 -30.36
CA GLU A 35 -1.83 -15.80 -29.15
C GLU A 35 -1.09 -16.24 -27.89
N GLN A 36 -0.68 -17.51 -27.80
CA GLN A 36 0.07 -18.03 -26.66
C GLN A 36 1.47 -17.42 -26.56
N SER A 37 2.14 -17.26 -27.72
CA SER A 37 3.48 -16.66 -27.81
C SER A 37 3.51 -15.17 -27.46
N ARG A 38 2.40 -14.44 -27.61
CA ARG A 38 2.33 -13.04 -27.18
C ARG A 38 2.16 -12.91 -25.68
N LYS A 39 1.38 -13.80 -25.04
CA LYS A 39 1.20 -13.80 -23.59
C LYS A 39 2.49 -14.18 -22.85
N ASP A 40 3.22 -15.16 -23.39
CA ASP A 40 4.47 -15.63 -22.78
C ASP A 40 5.62 -14.61 -22.91
N LYS A 41 5.61 -13.77 -23.96
CA LYS A 41 6.63 -12.73 -24.14
C LYS A 41 6.46 -11.53 -23.19
N LEU A 42 5.24 -11.25 -22.71
CA LEU A 42 4.96 -10.16 -21.78
C LEU A 42 5.50 -10.45 -20.37
N PHE A 43 5.67 -11.71 -20.00
CA PHE A 43 6.08 -12.12 -18.65
C PHE A 43 7.43 -12.86 -18.60
N ASN A 44 8.12 -12.99 -19.75
CA ASN A 44 9.45 -13.62 -19.76
C ASN A 44 10.53 -12.63 -19.29
N VAL A 45 10.40 -12.19 -18.04
CA VAL A 45 11.37 -11.32 -17.41
C VAL A 45 12.56 -12.21 -16.98
N PRO A 46 13.79 -11.91 -17.42
CA PRO A 46 14.96 -12.71 -17.06
C PRO A 46 15.11 -12.74 -15.53
N LYS A 47 15.47 -13.90 -14.98
CA LYS A 47 15.61 -14.10 -13.52
C LYS A 47 16.50 -13.05 -12.83
N LYS A 48 17.45 -12.50 -13.54
CA LYS A 48 18.29 -11.40 -13.06
C LYS A 48 17.51 -10.08 -12.85
N ALA A 49 16.53 -9.80 -13.69
CA ALA A 49 15.71 -8.58 -13.57
C ALA A 49 14.77 -8.62 -12.36
N TRP A 50 14.33 -9.81 -11.91
CA TRP A 50 13.54 -9.97 -10.70
C TRP A 50 14.24 -9.45 -9.44
N ARG A 51 15.57 -9.52 -9.40
CA ARG A 51 16.36 -8.97 -8.30
C ARG A 51 16.28 -7.44 -8.19
N ILE A 52 15.94 -6.77 -9.29
CA ILE A 52 15.76 -5.31 -9.32
C ILE A 52 14.27 -4.96 -9.24
N ILE A 53 13.41 -5.69 -9.94
CA ILE A 53 11.97 -5.42 -10.01
C ILE A 53 11.32 -5.55 -8.64
N ILE A 54 11.66 -6.61 -7.88
CA ILE A 54 11.05 -6.83 -6.55
C ILE A 54 11.38 -5.67 -5.59
N PRO A 55 12.64 -5.29 -5.36
CA PRO A 55 12.93 -4.19 -4.43
C PRO A 55 12.36 -2.84 -4.91
N VAL A 56 12.34 -2.58 -6.22
CA VAL A 56 11.70 -1.37 -6.77
C VAL A 56 10.20 -1.39 -6.53
N ALA A 57 9.52 -2.51 -6.78
CA ALA A 57 8.09 -2.65 -6.52
C ALA A 57 7.76 -2.48 -5.02
N VAL A 58 8.56 -3.07 -4.14
CA VAL A 58 8.42 -2.90 -2.69
C VAL A 58 8.62 -1.44 -2.29
N LEU A 59 9.64 -0.77 -2.82
CA LEU A 59 9.90 0.64 -2.54
C LEU A 59 8.75 1.54 -3.00
N LEU A 60 8.21 1.31 -4.19
CA LEU A 60 7.03 2.01 -4.68
C LEU A 60 5.81 1.76 -3.79
N LEU A 61 5.58 0.52 -3.37
CA LEU A 61 4.49 0.18 -2.47
C LEU A 61 4.63 0.90 -1.13
N LEU A 62 5.84 0.97 -0.56
CA LEU A 62 6.10 1.73 0.66
C LEU A 62 5.83 3.22 0.49
N CYS A 63 6.21 3.81 -0.66
CA CYS A 63 5.94 5.21 -0.96
C CYS A 63 4.42 5.50 -1.03
N PHE A 64 3.66 4.63 -1.70
CA PHE A 64 2.20 4.82 -1.87
C PHE A 64 1.41 4.53 -0.59
N THR A 65 1.93 3.66 0.27
CA THR A 65 1.26 3.28 1.52
C THR A 65 1.71 4.09 2.73
N ASN A 66 2.56 5.10 2.54
CA ASN A 66 3.04 5.92 3.66
C ASN A 66 1.89 6.73 4.28
N PRO A 67 1.67 6.62 5.61
CA PRO A 67 0.53 7.26 6.26
C PRO A 67 0.67 8.78 6.33
N SER A 68 -0.45 9.47 6.07
CA SER A 68 -0.57 10.92 6.14
C SER A 68 -0.63 11.43 7.59
N LYS A 69 -0.45 12.74 7.78
CA LYS A 69 -0.60 13.40 9.08
C LYS A 69 -1.94 13.09 9.76
N THR A 70 -3.03 13.01 9.00
CA THR A 70 -4.37 12.69 9.52
C THR A 70 -4.40 11.33 10.20
N LYS A 71 -3.78 10.30 9.60
CA LYS A 71 -3.68 8.96 10.21
C LYS A 71 -2.87 8.95 11.50
N HIS A 72 -1.83 9.76 11.59
CA HIS A 72 -1.07 9.94 12.83
C HIS A 72 -1.91 10.59 13.93
N VAL A 73 -2.68 11.63 13.60
CA VAL A 73 -3.60 12.28 14.55
C VAL A 73 -4.66 11.31 15.04
N GLU A 74 -5.30 10.55 14.14
CA GLU A 74 -6.31 9.56 14.47
C GLU A 74 -5.79 8.44 15.37
N ALA A 75 -4.60 7.91 15.08
CA ALA A 75 -3.97 6.88 15.89
C ALA A 75 -3.64 7.39 17.29
N ILE A 76 -3.10 8.61 17.41
CA ILE A 76 -2.79 9.25 18.70
C ILE A 76 -4.08 9.51 19.47
N HIS A 77 -5.12 10.02 18.81
CA HIS A 77 -6.42 10.27 19.42
C HIS A 77 -7.03 8.97 19.98
N THR A 78 -7.02 7.90 19.20
CA THR A 78 -7.54 6.60 19.63
C THR A 78 -6.82 6.06 20.86
N GLU A 79 -5.49 6.12 20.89
CA GLU A 79 -4.71 5.69 22.07
C GLU A 79 -4.93 6.57 23.28
N LEU A 80 -5.07 7.88 23.06
CA LEU A 80 -5.39 8.82 24.14
C LEU A 80 -6.76 8.54 24.75
N MET A 81 -7.79 8.29 23.92
CA MET A 81 -9.13 7.94 24.38
C MET A 81 -9.13 6.63 25.17
N LYS A 82 -8.45 5.59 24.69
CA LYS A 82 -8.29 4.33 25.42
C LYS A 82 -7.61 4.52 26.78
N ALA A 83 -6.57 5.35 26.85
CA ALA A 83 -5.87 5.64 28.08
C ALA A 83 -6.76 6.39 29.10
N LEU A 84 -7.64 7.26 28.62
CA LEU A 84 -8.62 7.98 29.47
C LEU A 84 -9.71 7.04 29.98
N GLU A 85 -10.24 6.14 29.13
CA GLU A 85 -11.24 5.14 29.53
C GLU A 85 -10.71 4.19 30.62
N GLN A 86 -9.46 3.78 30.53
CA GLN A 86 -8.83 2.90 31.52
C GLN A 86 -8.63 3.55 32.89
N GLN A 87 -8.64 4.87 32.99
CA GLN A 87 -8.49 5.59 34.25
C GLN A 87 -9.80 5.77 35.05
N GLY A 88 -10.97 5.42 34.45
CA GLY A 88 -12.23 5.17 35.14
C GLY A 88 -12.81 6.31 36.01
N GLY A 89 -12.49 7.57 35.72
CA GLY A 89 -13.00 8.72 36.45
C GLY A 89 -14.13 9.45 35.68
N SER A 90 -15.03 10.13 36.42
CA SER A 90 -16.03 11.03 35.86
C SER A 90 -15.43 12.13 34.95
N GLU A 91 -14.15 12.42 35.10
CA GLU A 91 -13.39 13.31 34.22
C GLU A 91 -13.25 12.75 32.79
N ALA A 92 -13.16 11.42 32.64
CA ALA A 92 -13.04 10.78 31.30
C ALA A 92 -14.28 11.05 30.43
N THR A 93 -15.48 11.04 31.00
CA THR A 93 -16.72 11.35 30.30
C THR A 93 -16.84 12.82 29.93
N VAL A 94 -16.35 13.73 30.73
CA VAL A 94 -16.31 15.17 30.43
C VAL A 94 -15.27 15.47 29.36
N TYR A 95 -14.11 14.83 29.39
CA TYR A 95 -13.11 14.96 28.33
C TYR A 95 -13.58 14.30 27.02
N ALA A 96 -14.32 13.19 27.08
CA ALA A 96 -14.90 12.55 25.90
C ALA A 96 -15.97 13.42 25.23
N SER A 97 -16.81 14.11 26.00
CA SER A 97 -17.91 14.92 25.47
C SER A 97 -17.51 16.31 24.99
N LEU A 98 -16.54 16.94 25.68
CA LEU A 98 -16.08 18.28 25.33
C LEU A 98 -14.76 18.29 24.53
N GLY A 99 -13.98 17.21 24.60
CA GLY A 99 -12.57 17.18 24.26
C GLY A 99 -12.22 16.68 22.88
N ALA A 100 -13.04 15.87 22.22
CA ALA A 100 -12.65 15.25 20.94
C ALA A 100 -12.25 16.32 19.91
N GLY A 101 -13.08 17.32 19.68
CA GLY A 101 -12.79 18.37 18.70
C GLY A 101 -11.67 19.34 19.10
N ILE A 102 -11.47 19.56 20.42
CA ILE A 102 -10.40 20.43 20.92
C ILE A 102 -9.06 19.67 20.91
N ILE A 103 -9.09 18.41 21.30
CA ILE A 103 -7.91 17.53 21.29
C ILE A 103 -7.38 17.40 19.86
N ASP A 104 -8.26 17.16 18.88
CA ASP A 104 -7.87 17.06 17.49
C ASP A 104 -7.24 18.36 16.97
N LYS A 105 -7.81 19.53 17.28
CA LYS A 105 -7.23 20.82 16.91
C LYS A 105 -5.85 21.04 17.53
N VAL A 106 -5.69 20.71 18.78
CA VAL A 106 -4.39 20.82 19.49
C VAL A 106 -3.39 19.81 18.92
N LEU A 107 -3.79 18.57 18.68
CA LEU A 107 -2.92 17.57 18.04
C LEU A 107 -2.48 18.02 16.64
N VAL A 108 -3.42 18.47 15.81
CA VAL A 108 -3.10 18.95 14.45
C VAL A 108 -2.13 20.12 14.49
N SER A 109 -2.26 21.04 15.46
CA SER A 109 -1.41 22.23 15.58
C SER A 109 -0.03 21.92 16.15
N LYS A 110 0.10 20.93 17.04
CA LYS A 110 1.34 20.61 17.77
C LYS A 110 2.08 19.40 17.18
N LEU A 111 1.39 18.57 16.41
CA LEU A 111 1.99 17.42 15.77
C LEU A 111 2.69 17.84 14.48
N ASP A 112 3.98 17.64 14.43
CA ASP A 112 4.78 17.71 13.24
C ASP A 112 5.04 16.30 12.69
N VAL A 113 4.76 16.07 11.42
CA VAL A 113 4.96 14.78 10.77
C VAL A 113 5.98 14.92 9.67
N SER A 114 7.15 14.35 9.92
CA SER A 114 8.22 14.24 8.93
C SER A 114 8.01 13.00 8.07
N ASN A 115 7.89 13.21 6.78
CA ASN A 115 7.68 12.14 5.80
C ASN A 115 9.00 11.80 5.11
N TYR A 116 9.44 10.55 5.21
CA TYR A 116 10.67 10.00 4.63
C TYR A 116 10.39 9.05 3.46
N PHE A 117 9.33 9.27 2.68
CA PHE A 117 8.87 8.47 1.55
C PHE A 117 8.40 7.06 1.92
N ILE A 118 9.23 6.26 2.56
CA ILE A 118 8.95 4.87 2.93
C ILE A 118 8.35 4.71 4.33
N PHE A 119 8.55 5.71 5.19
CA PHE A 119 8.00 5.79 6.54
C PHE A 119 7.76 7.24 6.93
N SER A 120 6.98 7.45 7.97
CA SER A 120 6.72 8.78 8.53
C SER A 120 6.88 8.77 10.05
N VAL A 121 7.30 9.89 10.60
CA VAL A 121 7.54 10.06 12.04
C VAL A 121 6.74 11.24 12.53
N GLY A 122 5.86 11.01 13.49
CA GLY A 122 5.11 12.07 14.16
C GLY A 122 5.79 12.48 15.46
N SER A 123 6.08 13.77 15.60
CA SER A 123 6.66 14.37 16.79
C SER A 123 5.78 15.46 17.34
N LEU A 124 5.61 15.48 18.67
CA LEU A 124 4.92 16.56 19.37
C LEU A 124 5.94 17.62 19.81
N GLN A 125 5.69 18.86 19.41
CA GLN A 125 6.48 19.99 19.85
C GLN A 125 5.98 20.50 21.20
N ASN A 126 6.88 20.51 22.19
CA ASN A 126 6.65 21.12 23.49
C ASN A 126 7.72 22.15 23.79
N GLY A 127 7.46 23.40 23.37
CA GLY A 127 8.44 24.46 23.43
C GLY A 127 9.65 24.20 22.54
N THR A 128 10.85 24.15 23.10
CA THR A 128 12.12 23.88 22.40
C THR A 128 12.44 22.38 22.22
N LYS A 129 11.63 21.51 22.83
CA LYS A 129 11.84 20.05 22.76
C LYS A 129 10.79 19.40 21.86
N SER A 130 11.24 18.53 20.97
CA SER A 130 10.37 17.65 20.18
C SER A 130 10.48 16.23 20.72
N LYS A 131 9.35 15.54 20.88
CA LYS A 131 9.29 14.14 21.30
C LYS A 131 8.59 13.33 20.24
N VAL A 132 9.24 12.28 19.75
CA VAL A 132 8.60 11.32 18.83
C VAL A 132 7.51 10.57 19.58
N VAL A 133 6.31 10.56 19.00
CA VAL A 133 5.10 9.95 19.59
C VAL A 133 4.45 8.92 18.68
N SER A 134 4.76 8.95 17.39
CA SER A 134 4.20 8.01 16.44
C SER A 134 5.18 7.72 15.31
N PHE A 135 5.07 6.50 14.77
CA PHE A 135 5.84 6.03 13.62
C PHE A 135 4.88 5.37 12.64
N GLY A 136 4.96 5.74 11.39
CA GLY A 136 4.08 5.24 10.34
C GLY A 136 4.84 4.49 9.25
N ILE A 137 4.37 3.30 8.89
CA ILE A 137 4.89 2.48 7.80
C ILE A 137 3.78 1.59 7.23
N LEU A 138 3.78 1.34 5.93
CA LEU A 138 2.81 0.45 5.25
C LEU A 138 1.34 0.80 5.55
N GLY A 139 1.02 2.09 5.64
CA GLY A 139 -0.33 2.55 5.93
C GLY A 139 -0.78 2.42 7.38
N HIS A 140 0.04 1.83 8.25
CA HIS A 140 -0.20 1.69 9.68
C HIS A 140 0.60 2.71 10.47
N VAL A 141 0.01 3.19 11.57
CA VAL A 141 0.66 4.10 12.51
C VAL A 141 0.79 3.40 13.85
N PHE A 142 2.03 3.32 14.33
CA PHE A 142 2.36 2.83 15.66
C PHE A 142 2.59 4.03 16.57
N THR A 143 1.91 4.05 17.70
CA THR A 143 2.08 5.09 18.72
C THR A 143 3.06 4.60 19.77
N SER A 144 4.02 5.44 20.12
CA SER A 144 5.01 5.14 21.16
C SER A 144 5.16 6.33 22.09
N GLY A 145 5.19 6.06 23.38
CA GLY A 145 5.47 7.09 24.39
C GLY A 145 4.34 8.05 24.71
N ILE A 146 3.08 7.71 24.37
CA ILE A 146 1.89 8.34 24.95
C ILE A 146 1.69 7.72 26.34
N ASN A 147 2.71 7.80 27.17
CA ASN A 147 2.66 7.38 28.55
C ASN A 147 2.13 8.55 29.42
N LYS A 148 1.71 8.20 30.62
CA LYS A 148 1.21 9.09 31.67
C LYS A 148 2.03 10.38 31.85
N ASP A 149 3.31 10.35 31.50
CA ASP A 149 4.25 11.46 31.64
C ASP A 149 3.97 12.61 30.67
N ALA A 150 3.57 12.31 29.40
CA ALA A 150 3.22 13.36 28.44
C ALA A 150 1.94 14.11 28.87
N PHE A 151 1.05 13.42 29.58
CA PHE A 151 -0.19 14.00 30.09
C PHE A 151 0.02 14.77 31.40
N SER A 152 0.94 14.33 32.27
CA SER A 152 1.29 15.00 33.50
C SER A 152 1.91 16.38 33.26
N ASP A 153 2.68 16.52 32.21
CA ASP A 153 3.27 17.80 31.81
C ASP A 153 2.24 18.81 31.28
N LEU A 154 1.21 18.35 30.58
CA LEU A 154 0.06 19.19 30.18
C LEU A 154 -0.76 19.62 31.40
N LYS A 155 -0.99 18.72 32.38
CA LYS A 155 -1.71 19.00 33.61
C LYS A 155 -0.96 20.00 34.51
N LYS A 156 0.37 19.89 34.61
CA LYS A 156 1.20 20.88 35.35
C LYS A 156 1.10 22.27 34.72
N LYS A 157 1.11 22.36 33.41
CA LYS A 157 1.09 23.64 32.69
C LYS A 157 -0.27 24.36 32.83
N ASN A 158 -1.39 23.63 32.80
CA ASN A 158 -2.72 24.20 33.03
C ASN A 158 -2.91 24.70 34.46
N LYS A 159 -2.33 23.99 35.44
CA LYS A 159 -2.36 24.46 36.87
C LYS A 159 -1.56 25.73 37.10
N THR A 160 -0.56 26.00 36.26
CA THR A 160 0.26 27.22 36.33
C THR A 160 -0.39 28.42 35.60
N LEU A 161 -1.36 28.14 34.69
CA LEU A 161 -2.10 29.17 33.93
C LEU A 161 -3.42 29.59 34.60
N GLY A 162 -3.76 29.04 35.78
CA GLY A 162 -4.86 29.54 36.63
C GLY A 162 -6.27 29.36 36.05
N LEU A 163 -6.48 28.32 35.20
CA LEU A 163 -7.80 27.88 34.74
C LEU A 163 -8.20 26.58 35.41
#